data_4d01db05a28735f5f8aa018cc29ee6cf
#
_entry.id   4d01db05a28735f5f8aa018cc29ee6cf
#
_cell.length_a   1.000
_cell.length_b   1.000
_cell.length_c   1.000
_cell.angle_alpha   90.00
_cell.angle_beta   90.00
_cell.angle_gamma   90.00
#
_symmetry.space_group_name_H-M   'P 1'
#
loop_
_entity.id
_entity.type
_entity.pdbx_description
1 polymer ?
#
loop_
_entity_poly.entity_id
_entity_poly.type
_entity_poly.pdbx_seq_one_letter_code
_entity_poly.pdbx_strand_id
1 'polypeptide(L)'
;MLFDTHTHSYFPELALRQDEIVDTMMRNDIRYATQIGCDIETSKQAIELAKKYEEFYATVGYHPTEGQTLTREKIPKIVKELEQLIIVDREISGSLNSSRCIVAIGEIGFDYYHLEAGREAEYKETQRVLFFAMTELALKYDLPIVVHTREARVDTLRYLKESGIRKAIIHCFSEDYAFAQELMEYSDEIVFSFSGIVTYKKSLAVQETTRLLPLNKILIETDAPFLSPQAVRGTINEPANVRYVLEIIKNLRTEDGAEIEKVIYENSLRVYGIQD
;
A
#
# COMPACT_ATOMS: atom_id res chain seq x y z
N MET A 1 15.27 11.30 5.90
CA MET A 1 14.28 10.37 6.56
C MET A 1 13.45 9.71 5.48
N LEU A 2 13.10 8.44 5.66
CA LEU A 2 12.32 7.64 4.70
C LEU A 2 11.07 7.06 5.36
N PHE A 3 10.12 6.68 4.51
CA PHE A 3 8.90 5.99 4.89
C PHE A 3 8.67 4.80 3.94
N ASP A 4 8.64 3.58 4.47
CA ASP A 4 8.20 2.40 3.71
C ASP A 4 6.68 2.34 3.72
N THR A 5 6.04 2.73 2.62
CA THR A 5 4.58 2.89 2.59
C THR A 5 3.80 1.58 2.49
N HIS A 6 4.48 0.41 2.33
CA HIS A 6 3.80 -0.87 2.21
C HIS A 6 4.71 -2.05 2.59
N THR A 7 4.40 -2.72 3.70
CA THR A 7 5.13 -3.90 4.19
C THR A 7 4.22 -4.85 4.99
N HIS A 8 4.61 -6.13 5.06
CA HIS A 8 3.90 -7.18 5.79
C HIS A 8 4.83 -7.84 6.82
N SER A 9 5.39 -7.05 7.75
CA SER A 9 6.39 -7.54 8.71
C SER A 9 5.84 -8.60 9.69
N TYR A 10 4.52 -8.79 9.74
CA TYR A 10 3.86 -9.86 10.51
C TYR A 10 3.95 -11.24 9.86
N PHE A 11 4.38 -11.36 8.60
CA PHE A 11 4.55 -12.66 7.95
C PHE A 11 5.64 -13.50 8.62
N PRO A 12 5.54 -14.85 8.57
CA PRO A 12 6.40 -15.76 9.32
C PRO A 12 7.90 -15.50 9.16
N GLU A 13 8.32 -15.03 7.97
CA GLU A 13 9.71 -14.73 7.64
C GLU A 13 10.28 -13.57 8.47
N LEU A 14 9.42 -12.66 8.93
CA LEU A 14 9.79 -11.44 9.64
C LEU A 14 9.22 -11.36 11.06
N ALA A 15 8.17 -12.11 11.37
CA ALA A 15 7.38 -11.96 12.60
C ALA A 15 8.18 -12.04 13.90
N LEU A 16 9.24 -12.85 13.94
CA LEU A 16 10.07 -13.02 15.14
C LEU A 16 11.21 -12.00 15.24
N ARG A 17 11.36 -11.10 14.26
CA ARG A 17 12.49 -10.16 14.16
C ARG A 17 12.06 -8.69 14.29
N GLN A 18 10.91 -8.40 14.89
CA GLN A 18 10.33 -7.04 14.88
C GLN A 18 11.25 -6.00 15.51
N ASP A 19 11.84 -6.30 16.69
CA ASP A 19 12.77 -5.38 17.35
C ASP A 19 14.01 -5.11 16.47
N GLU A 20 14.56 -6.16 15.83
CA GLU A 20 15.69 -6.04 14.89
C GLU A 20 15.30 -5.23 13.63
N ILE A 21 14.09 -5.42 13.12
CA ILE A 21 13.58 -4.69 11.95
C ILE A 21 13.49 -3.19 12.28
N VAL A 22 12.88 -2.83 13.39
CA VAL A 22 12.77 -1.43 13.84
C VAL A 22 14.17 -0.83 14.05
N ASP A 23 15.05 -1.52 14.76
CA ASP A 23 16.44 -1.09 14.94
C ASP A 23 17.16 -0.86 13.60
N THR A 24 16.91 -1.73 12.62
CA THR A 24 17.53 -1.62 11.28
C THR A 24 16.93 -0.48 10.48
N MET A 25 15.62 -0.25 10.57
CA MET A 25 14.95 0.91 10.00
C MET A 25 15.60 2.21 10.52
N MET A 26 15.68 2.37 11.84
CA MET A 26 16.22 3.58 12.48
C MET A 26 17.69 3.84 12.10
N ARG A 27 18.53 2.79 12.05
CA ARG A 27 19.94 2.91 11.60
C ARG A 27 20.09 3.32 10.13
N ASN A 28 19.04 3.15 9.31
CA ASN A 28 19.01 3.51 7.91
C ASN A 28 18.10 4.72 7.60
N ASP A 29 17.78 5.53 8.60
CA ASP A 29 16.94 6.74 8.48
C ASP A 29 15.52 6.47 7.95
N ILE A 30 15.01 5.24 8.11
CA ILE A 30 13.60 4.92 7.82
C ILE A 30 12.80 5.19 9.11
N ARG A 31 12.05 6.29 9.10
CA ARG A 31 11.31 6.75 10.28
C ARG A 31 10.04 5.95 10.51
N TYR A 32 9.33 5.61 9.42
CA TYR A 32 8.05 4.93 9.49
C TYR A 32 7.91 3.81 8.48
N ALA A 33 7.03 2.84 8.80
CA ALA A 33 6.56 1.83 7.85
C ALA A 33 5.06 1.55 8.07
N THR A 34 4.32 1.28 6.98
CA THR A 34 2.90 0.92 7.06
C THR A 34 2.73 -0.59 6.92
N GLN A 35 2.20 -1.21 7.97
CA GLN A 35 1.83 -2.64 8.00
C GLN A 35 0.48 -2.83 7.30
N ILE A 36 0.43 -3.66 6.29
CA ILE A 36 -0.73 -3.78 5.40
C ILE A 36 -1.60 -4.98 5.76
N GLY A 37 -2.87 -4.74 6.03
CA GLY A 37 -3.84 -5.82 6.26
C GLY A 37 -4.37 -6.40 4.96
N CYS A 38 -4.35 -7.73 4.80
CA CYS A 38 -4.84 -8.45 3.62
C CYS A 38 -6.12 -9.24 3.88
N ASP A 39 -6.51 -9.40 5.13
CA ASP A 39 -7.75 -9.98 5.63
C ASP A 39 -8.01 -9.49 7.07
N ILE A 40 -9.02 -10.05 7.75
CA ILE A 40 -9.35 -9.66 9.12
C ILE A 40 -8.21 -9.97 10.09
N GLU A 41 -7.58 -11.14 9.96
CA GLU A 41 -6.55 -11.59 10.88
C GLU A 41 -5.26 -10.78 10.70
N THR A 42 -4.82 -10.60 9.48
CA THR A 42 -3.64 -9.81 9.15
C THR A 42 -3.85 -8.32 9.45
N SER A 43 -5.08 -7.79 9.29
CA SER A 43 -5.43 -6.44 9.73
C SER A 43 -5.26 -6.27 11.24
N LYS A 44 -5.65 -7.27 12.05
CA LYS A 44 -5.41 -7.25 13.51
C LYS A 44 -3.93 -7.29 13.83
N GLN A 45 -3.16 -8.16 13.17
CA GLN A 45 -1.70 -8.24 13.35
C GLN A 45 -1.00 -6.93 12.99
N ALA A 46 -1.39 -6.29 11.90
CA ALA A 46 -0.88 -4.97 11.50
C ALA A 46 -1.16 -3.91 12.59
N ILE A 47 -2.39 -3.88 13.14
CA ILE A 47 -2.76 -2.98 14.24
C ILE A 47 -1.97 -3.28 15.52
N GLU A 48 -1.76 -4.55 15.85
CA GLU A 48 -0.97 -4.93 17.03
C GLU A 48 0.49 -4.45 16.91
N LEU A 49 1.10 -4.57 15.73
CA LEU A 49 2.43 -4.03 15.48
C LEU A 49 2.46 -2.49 15.59
N ALA A 50 1.48 -1.80 14.99
CA ALA A 50 1.39 -0.35 15.06
C ALA A 50 1.10 0.19 16.48
N LYS A 51 0.48 -0.61 17.35
CA LYS A 51 0.33 -0.27 18.77
C LYS A 51 1.58 -0.53 19.60
N LYS A 52 2.39 -1.47 19.18
CA LYS A 52 3.62 -1.86 19.90
C LYS A 52 4.80 -0.96 19.55
N TYR A 53 4.90 -0.52 18.30
CA TYR A 53 6.03 0.26 17.79
C TYR A 53 5.52 1.59 17.20
N GLU A 54 6.06 2.70 17.68
CA GLU A 54 5.68 4.06 17.21
C GLU A 54 6.07 4.34 15.75
N GLU A 55 6.99 3.53 15.21
CA GLU A 55 7.45 3.58 13.82
C GLU A 55 6.45 2.94 12.85
N PHE A 56 5.45 2.23 13.34
CA PHE A 56 4.51 1.51 12.50
C PHE A 56 3.13 2.15 12.49
N TYR A 57 2.57 2.21 11.29
CA TYR A 57 1.15 2.45 11.04
C TYR A 57 0.51 1.19 10.46
N ALA A 58 -0.82 1.14 10.38
CA ALA A 58 -1.55 -0.02 9.91
C ALA A 58 -2.60 0.37 8.86
N THR A 59 -2.92 -0.57 7.98
CA THR A 59 -4.13 -0.55 7.18
C THR A 59 -5.06 -1.69 7.57
N VAL A 60 -6.33 -1.57 7.21
CA VAL A 60 -7.30 -2.65 7.31
C VAL A 60 -7.93 -2.88 5.96
N GLY A 61 -7.95 -4.13 5.49
CA GLY A 61 -8.40 -4.42 4.14
C GLY A 61 -8.72 -5.88 3.90
N TYR A 62 -9.01 -6.19 2.65
CA TYR A 62 -9.23 -7.55 2.19
C TYR A 62 -8.69 -7.71 0.78
N HIS A 63 -7.56 -8.37 0.65
CA HIS A 63 -6.84 -8.53 -0.60
C HIS A 63 -7.67 -9.31 -1.63
N PRO A 64 -7.64 -8.95 -2.93
CA PRO A 64 -8.46 -9.59 -3.95
C PRO A 64 -8.24 -11.11 -4.07
N THR A 65 -7.05 -11.64 -3.83
CA THR A 65 -6.79 -13.08 -3.88
C THR A 65 -7.42 -13.83 -2.69
N GLU A 66 -7.46 -13.22 -1.50
CA GLU A 66 -8.16 -13.76 -0.34
C GLU A 66 -9.68 -13.81 -0.56
N GLY A 67 -10.17 -12.85 -1.37
CA GLY A 67 -11.57 -12.77 -1.79
C GLY A 67 -12.05 -13.94 -2.66
N GLN A 68 -11.16 -14.70 -3.31
CA GLN A 68 -11.53 -15.81 -4.21
C GLN A 68 -12.29 -16.93 -3.48
N THR A 69 -12.02 -17.13 -2.20
CA THR A 69 -12.69 -18.16 -1.39
C THR A 69 -13.97 -17.65 -0.72
N LEU A 70 -14.29 -16.35 -0.87
CA LEU A 70 -15.46 -15.75 -0.24
C LEU A 70 -16.74 -16.00 -1.04
N THR A 71 -17.80 -16.32 -0.31
CA THR A 71 -19.14 -16.14 -0.84
C THR A 71 -19.60 -14.71 -0.57
N ARG A 72 -20.37 -14.13 -1.50
CA ARG A 72 -20.80 -12.72 -1.42
C ARG A 72 -21.58 -12.41 -0.13
N GLU A 73 -22.29 -13.40 0.40
CA GLU A 73 -23.06 -13.27 1.65
C GLU A 73 -22.17 -13.01 2.87
N LYS A 74 -20.87 -13.34 2.80
CA LYS A 74 -19.90 -13.07 3.87
C LYS A 74 -19.36 -11.65 3.85
N ILE A 75 -19.40 -10.96 2.71
CA ILE A 75 -18.80 -9.62 2.55
C ILE A 75 -19.35 -8.61 3.57
N PRO A 76 -20.67 -8.49 3.81
CA PRO A 76 -21.18 -7.55 4.80
C PRO A 76 -20.66 -7.81 6.22
N LYS A 77 -20.45 -9.07 6.58
CA LYS A 77 -19.88 -9.43 7.89
C LYS A 77 -18.42 -9.00 7.98
N ILE A 78 -17.62 -9.25 6.93
CA ILE A 78 -16.22 -8.85 6.84
C ILE A 78 -16.10 -7.34 6.97
N VAL A 79 -16.88 -6.57 6.20
CA VAL A 79 -16.88 -5.12 6.26
C VAL A 79 -17.18 -4.62 7.66
N LYS A 80 -18.19 -5.21 8.33
CA LYS A 80 -18.55 -4.85 9.71
C LYS A 80 -17.42 -5.14 10.71
N GLU A 81 -16.70 -6.25 10.53
CA GLU A 81 -15.58 -6.61 11.40
C GLU A 81 -14.39 -5.63 11.20
N LEU A 82 -14.04 -5.31 9.94
CA LEU A 82 -13.01 -4.30 9.65
C LEU A 82 -13.41 -2.91 10.13
N GLU A 83 -14.69 -2.53 9.96
CA GLU A 83 -15.22 -1.27 10.48
C GLU A 83 -15.07 -1.18 12.00
N GLN A 84 -15.33 -2.27 12.72
CA GLN A 84 -15.17 -2.30 14.18
C GLN A 84 -13.73 -2.02 14.61
N LEU A 85 -12.72 -2.49 13.84
CA LEU A 85 -11.31 -2.17 14.11
C LEU A 85 -11.04 -0.67 14.00
N ILE A 86 -11.60 0.00 12.98
CA ILE A 86 -11.47 1.46 12.79
C ILE A 86 -12.14 2.23 13.93
N ILE A 87 -13.33 1.81 14.34
CA ILE A 87 -14.07 2.45 15.44
C ILE A 87 -13.24 2.38 16.72
N VAL A 88 -12.74 1.21 17.07
CA VAL A 88 -11.94 1.00 18.29
C VAL A 88 -10.64 1.82 18.24
N ASP A 89 -9.95 1.86 17.09
CA ASP A 89 -8.74 2.68 16.95
C ASP A 89 -9.02 4.16 17.17
N ARG A 90 -10.12 4.68 16.60
CA ARG A 90 -10.54 6.09 16.77
C ARG A 90 -10.96 6.43 18.20
N GLU A 91 -11.64 5.53 18.89
CA GLU A 91 -12.04 5.70 20.29
C GLU A 91 -10.82 5.77 21.21
N ILE A 92 -9.85 4.87 21.01
CA ILE A 92 -8.60 4.84 21.78
C ILE A 92 -7.80 6.13 21.53
N SER A 93 -7.59 6.50 20.28
CA SER A 93 -6.84 7.70 19.90
C SER A 93 -7.48 8.99 20.46
N GLY A 94 -8.79 9.11 20.35
CA GLY A 94 -9.52 10.24 20.92
C GLY A 94 -9.43 10.32 22.44
N SER A 95 -9.43 9.18 23.13
CA SER A 95 -9.36 9.11 24.60
C SER A 95 -7.95 9.40 25.16
N LEU A 96 -6.91 9.00 24.42
CA LEU A 96 -5.51 9.12 24.84
C LEU A 96 -4.82 10.36 24.27
N ASN A 97 -5.50 11.14 23.43
CA ASN A 97 -4.90 12.25 22.65
C ASN A 97 -3.65 11.79 21.85
N SER A 98 -3.68 10.54 21.37
CA SER A 98 -2.62 9.91 20.58
C SER A 98 -2.98 9.87 19.10
N SER A 99 -2.00 9.69 18.23
CA SER A 99 -2.25 9.50 16.79
C SER A 99 -2.98 8.17 16.54
N ARG A 100 -3.85 8.16 15.52
CA ARG A 100 -4.49 6.93 15.04
C ARG A 100 -3.43 6.03 14.40
N CYS A 101 -3.51 4.73 14.64
CA CYS A 101 -2.62 3.79 13.98
C CYS A 101 -3.16 3.31 12.62
N ILE A 102 -4.50 3.30 12.40
CA ILE A 102 -5.10 2.95 11.11
C ILE A 102 -5.13 4.18 10.20
N VAL A 103 -4.34 4.13 9.12
CA VAL A 103 -4.12 5.28 8.21
C VAL A 103 -4.73 5.11 6.82
N ALA A 104 -5.19 3.90 6.44
CA ALA A 104 -5.82 3.64 5.14
C ALA A 104 -6.72 2.40 5.18
N ILE A 105 -7.59 2.28 4.17
CA ILE A 105 -8.28 1.02 3.83
C ILE A 105 -7.48 0.32 2.75
N GLY A 106 -6.99 -0.86 3.03
CA GLY A 106 -6.15 -1.65 2.12
C GLY A 106 -5.44 -2.80 2.85
N GLU A 107 -5.01 -3.77 2.09
CA GLU A 107 -4.94 -3.79 0.63
C GLU A 107 -6.27 -4.27 0.03
N ILE A 108 -6.74 -3.58 -1.02
CA ILE A 108 -7.96 -3.90 -1.76
C ILE A 108 -7.70 -3.75 -3.26
N GLY A 109 -8.56 -4.28 -4.10
CA GLY A 109 -8.40 -4.06 -5.55
C GLY A 109 -8.70 -5.27 -6.40
N PHE A 110 -7.89 -5.47 -7.46
CA PHE A 110 -8.16 -6.46 -8.50
C PHE A 110 -6.89 -7.22 -8.87
N ASP A 111 -6.97 -8.55 -8.80
CA ASP A 111 -5.93 -9.46 -9.29
C ASP A 111 -6.55 -10.44 -10.29
N TYR A 112 -6.23 -10.24 -11.57
CA TYR A 112 -6.72 -11.11 -12.64
C TYR A 112 -5.65 -12.12 -13.09
N TYR A 113 -4.45 -12.03 -12.56
CA TYR A 113 -3.39 -12.99 -12.81
C TYR A 113 -3.62 -14.32 -12.07
N HIS A 114 -4.14 -14.26 -10.82
CA HIS A 114 -4.34 -15.44 -9.97
C HIS A 114 -5.77 -16.01 -10.03
N LEU A 115 -6.54 -15.70 -11.07
CA LEU A 115 -7.89 -16.25 -11.23
C LEU A 115 -7.84 -17.75 -11.49
N GLU A 116 -8.76 -18.49 -10.85
CA GLU A 116 -8.94 -19.92 -11.11
C GLU A 116 -9.63 -20.14 -12.45
N ALA A 117 -9.03 -21.00 -13.30
CA ALA A 117 -9.55 -21.32 -14.62
C ALA A 117 -10.98 -21.89 -14.54
N GLY A 118 -11.88 -21.31 -15.31
CA GLY A 118 -13.31 -21.69 -15.35
C GLY A 118 -14.18 -20.97 -14.32
N ARG A 119 -13.60 -20.15 -13.42
CA ARG A 119 -14.33 -19.34 -12.43
C ARG A 119 -14.01 -17.85 -12.52
N GLU A 120 -13.34 -17.41 -13.58
CA GLU A 120 -12.83 -16.05 -13.73
C GLU A 120 -13.93 -14.98 -13.56
N ALA A 121 -15.10 -15.21 -14.16
CA ALA A 121 -16.22 -14.24 -14.09
C ALA A 121 -16.76 -14.13 -12.64
N GLU A 122 -16.85 -15.25 -11.92
CA GLU A 122 -17.29 -15.28 -10.52
C GLU A 122 -16.32 -14.52 -9.62
N TYR A 123 -15.02 -14.77 -9.77
CA TYR A 123 -13.99 -14.12 -8.96
C TYR A 123 -13.86 -12.63 -9.25
N LYS A 124 -13.87 -12.22 -10.52
CA LYS A 124 -13.91 -10.80 -10.89
C LYS A 124 -15.10 -10.07 -10.26
N GLU A 125 -16.26 -10.71 -10.28
CA GLU A 125 -17.45 -10.12 -9.67
C GLU A 125 -17.35 -10.07 -8.14
N THR A 126 -16.76 -11.07 -7.50
CA THR A 126 -16.53 -11.06 -6.04
C THR A 126 -15.53 -9.96 -5.66
N GLN A 127 -14.41 -9.82 -6.39
CA GLN A 127 -13.45 -8.74 -6.19
C GLN A 127 -14.11 -7.36 -6.38
N ARG A 128 -14.99 -7.21 -7.39
CA ARG A 128 -15.73 -5.98 -7.62
C ARG A 128 -16.64 -5.61 -6.44
N VAL A 129 -17.45 -6.56 -5.97
CA VAL A 129 -18.36 -6.32 -4.82
C VAL A 129 -17.57 -5.97 -3.57
N LEU A 130 -16.47 -6.67 -3.31
CA LEU A 130 -15.59 -6.41 -2.18
C LEU A 130 -14.95 -5.03 -2.28
N PHE A 131 -14.44 -4.65 -3.46
CA PHE A 131 -13.85 -3.34 -3.70
C PHE A 131 -14.82 -2.19 -3.39
N PHE A 132 -16.07 -2.27 -3.90
CA PHE A 132 -17.07 -1.24 -3.60
C PHE A 132 -17.41 -1.17 -2.11
N ALA A 133 -17.57 -2.30 -1.45
CA ALA A 133 -17.84 -2.31 -0.01
C ALA A 133 -16.68 -1.69 0.81
N MET A 134 -15.43 -1.92 0.42
CA MET A 134 -14.26 -1.32 1.06
C MET A 134 -14.10 0.17 0.72
N THR A 135 -14.40 0.60 -0.51
CA THR A 135 -14.37 2.03 -0.87
C THR A 135 -15.47 2.83 -0.17
N GLU A 136 -16.66 2.25 0.04
CA GLU A 136 -17.70 2.87 0.89
C GLU A 136 -17.21 3.07 2.33
N LEU A 137 -16.49 2.08 2.89
CA LEU A 137 -15.88 2.20 4.21
C LEU A 137 -14.82 3.31 4.25
N ALA A 138 -13.96 3.40 3.22
CA ALA A 138 -12.95 4.45 3.09
C ALA A 138 -13.59 5.85 3.04
N LEU A 139 -14.61 6.03 2.22
CA LEU A 139 -15.36 7.28 2.12
C LEU A 139 -16.03 7.67 3.46
N LYS A 140 -16.62 6.71 4.16
CA LYS A 140 -17.27 6.93 5.46
C LYS A 140 -16.32 7.47 6.52
N TYR A 141 -15.07 7.00 6.49
CA TYR A 141 -14.05 7.36 7.48
C TYR A 141 -13.03 8.39 6.99
N ASP A 142 -13.20 8.92 5.78
CA ASP A 142 -12.26 9.84 5.11
C ASP A 142 -10.81 9.32 5.13
N LEU A 143 -10.65 8.05 4.75
CA LEU A 143 -9.36 7.37 4.64
C LEU A 143 -8.99 7.18 3.17
N PRO A 144 -7.70 7.25 2.80
CA PRO A 144 -7.25 6.82 1.49
C PRO A 144 -7.40 5.30 1.35
N ILE A 145 -7.37 4.82 0.11
CA ILE A 145 -7.29 3.38 -0.16
C ILE A 145 -5.91 2.98 -0.66
N VAL A 146 -5.45 1.78 -0.32
CA VAL A 146 -4.26 1.14 -0.90
C VAL A 146 -4.74 0.10 -1.91
N VAL A 147 -4.42 0.33 -3.19
CA VAL A 147 -4.98 -0.41 -4.33
C VAL A 147 -3.97 -1.36 -4.92
N HIS A 148 -4.31 -2.64 -4.88
CA HIS A 148 -3.68 -3.68 -5.68
C HIS A 148 -4.26 -3.71 -7.10
N THR A 149 -3.42 -3.77 -8.11
CA THR A 149 -3.85 -3.97 -9.49
C THR A 149 -2.88 -4.87 -10.25
N ARG A 150 -3.35 -6.01 -10.73
CA ARG A 150 -2.54 -6.96 -11.51
C ARG A 150 -3.34 -7.54 -12.65
N GLU A 151 -2.92 -7.26 -13.89
CA GLU A 151 -3.65 -7.60 -15.13
C GLU A 151 -5.10 -7.08 -15.15
N ALA A 152 -5.38 -5.98 -14.41
CA ALA A 152 -6.72 -5.46 -14.15
C ALA A 152 -6.87 -3.94 -14.40
N ARG A 153 -5.90 -3.29 -15.11
CA ARG A 153 -5.82 -1.83 -15.22
C ARG A 153 -7.15 -1.18 -15.69
N VAL A 154 -7.85 -1.78 -16.65
CA VAL A 154 -9.10 -1.25 -17.20
C VAL A 154 -10.20 -1.21 -16.15
N ASP A 155 -10.39 -2.31 -15.44
CA ASP A 155 -11.41 -2.41 -14.40
C ASP A 155 -11.02 -1.61 -13.15
N THR A 156 -9.73 -1.53 -12.82
CA THR A 156 -9.23 -0.67 -11.73
C THR A 156 -9.61 0.79 -11.97
N LEU A 157 -9.29 1.36 -13.14
CA LEU A 157 -9.66 2.74 -13.45
C LEU A 157 -11.18 2.95 -13.48
N ARG A 158 -11.88 2.00 -14.10
CA ARG A 158 -13.35 2.03 -14.20
C ARG A 158 -14.00 2.06 -12.81
N TYR A 159 -13.62 1.15 -11.92
CA TYR A 159 -14.26 1.04 -10.62
C TYR A 159 -13.80 2.11 -9.62
N LEU A 160 -12.59 2.66 -9.76
CA LEU A 160 -12.21 3.89 -9.05
C LEU A 160 -13.16 5.03 -9.42
N LYS A 161 -13.45 5.22 -10.72
CA LYS A 161 -14.39 6.24 -11.20
C LYS A 161 -15.83 5.99 -10.71
N GLU A 162 -16.29 4.76 -10.80
CA GLU A 162 -17.64 4.36 -10.37
C GLU A 162 -17.84 4.49 -8.85
N SER A 163 -16.83 4.19 -8.04
CA SER A 163 -16.90 4.31 -6.58
C SER A 163 -16.86 5.74 -6.06
N GLY A 164 -16.34 6.67 -6.87
CA GLY A 164 -16.17 8.07 -6.48
C GLY A 164 -15.01 8.33 -5.51
N ILE A 165 -14.22 7.31 -5.12
CA ILE A 165 -13.07 7.48 -4.25
C ILE A 165 -11.95 8.25 -4.98
N ARG A 166 -11.43 9.30 -4.36
CA ARG A 166 -10.43 10.19 -4.94
C ARG A 166 -9.02 9.94 -4.39
N LYS A 167 -8.93 9.61 -3.10
CA LYS A 167 -7.68 9.40 -2.37
C LYS A 167 -7.25 7.94 -2.52
N ALA A 168 -6.23 7.67 -3.35
CA ALA A 168 -5.76 6.31 -3.56
C ALA A 168 -4.24 6.24 -3.71
N ILE A 169 -3.65 5.21 -3.14
CA ILE A 169 -2.27 4.78 -3.35
C ILE A 169 -2.32 3.58 -4.27
N ILE A 170 -1.81 3.71 -5.49
CA ILE A 170 -1.63 2.54 -6.36
C ILE A 170 -0.31 1.91 -5.94
N HIS A 171 -0.41 0.86 -5.12
CA HIS A 171 0.75 0.19 -4.56
C HIS A 171 1.45 -0.66 -5.63
N CYS A 172 2.74 -0.91 -5.43
CA CYS A 172 3.58 -1.74 -6.31
C CYS A 172 3.37 -1.43 -7.80
N PHE A 173 3.33 -0.12 -8.14
CA PHE A 173 2.99 0.33 -9.48
C PHE A 173 3.94 -0.26 -10.51
N SER A 174 3.41 -1.12 -11.37
CA SER A 174 4.17 -1.89 -12.37
C SER A 174 3.72 -1.66 -13.81
N GLU A 175 2.82 -0.70 -14.02
CA GLU A 175 2.26 -0.33 -15.31
C GLU A 175 3.05 0.80 -16.00
N ASP A 176 2.60 1.21 -17.17
CA ASP A 176 3.20 2.29 -17.96
C ASP A 176 2.72 3.69 -17.53
N TYR A 177 3.42 4.72 -18.03
CA TYR A 177 3.10 6.12 -17.76
C TYR A 177 1.72 6.54 -18.30
N ALA A 178 1.26 5.94 -19.39
CA ALA A 178 -0.06 6.23 -19.96
C ALA A 178 -1.17 5.87 -18.96
N PHE A 179 -1.07 4.74 -18.29
CA PHE A 179 -2.02 4.38 -17.25
C PHE A 179 -1.95 5.31 -16.03
N ALA A 180 -0.76 5.71 -15.64
CA ALA A 180 -0.61 6.69 -14.56
C ALA A 180 -1.25 8.03 -14.92
N GLN A 181 -1.14 8.49 -16.17
CA GLN A 181 -1.83 9.70 -16.66
C GLN A 181 -3.35 9.56 -16.58
N GLU A 182 -3.93 8.44 -17.05
CA GLU A 182 -5.38 8.18 -16.96
C GLU A 182 -5.90 8.24 -15.53
N LEU A 183 -5.11 7.75 -14.56
CA LEU A 183 -5.43 7.80 -13.14
C LEU A 183 -5.32 9.21 -12.57
N MET A 184 -4.28 9.97 -12.93
CA MET A 184 -4.12 11.38 -12.52
C MET A 184 -5.19 12.30 -13.13
N GLU A 185 -5.63 12.04 -14.36
CA GLU A 185 -6.75 12.75 -14.98
C GLU A 185 -8.07 12.53 -14.22
N TYR A 186 -8.25 11.34 -13.64
CA TYR A 186 -9.40 11.08 -12.79
C TYR A 186 -9.30 11.80 -11.45
N SER A 187 -8.14 11.73 -10.78
CA SER A 187 -7.94 12.38 -9.49
C SER A 187 -6.49 12.80 -9.27
N ASP A 188 -6.32 14.06 -8.87
CA ASP A 188 -5.04 14.61 -8.43
C ASP A 188 -4.62 14.14 -7.03
N GLU A 189 -5.49 13.43 -6.29
CA GLU A 189 -5.19 12.82 -5.01
C GLU A 189 -4.64 11.38 -5.13
N ILE A 190 -4.54 10.84 -6.35
CA ILE A 190 -3.91 9.55 -6.59
C ILE A 190 -2.40 9.70 -6.58
N VAL A 191 -1.72 8.77 -5.92
CA VAL A 191 -0.26 8.65 -5.84
C VAL A 191 0.17 7.23 -6.17
N PHE A 192 1.44 7.06 -6.55
CA PHE A 192 2.00 5.80 -7.05
C PHE A 192 3.16 5.37 -6.18
N SER A 193 3.09 4.17 -5.62
CA SER A 193 4.16 3.62 -4.80
C SER A 193 5.00 2.64 -5.60
N PHE A 194 6.30 2.79 -5.53
CA PHE A 194 7.28 1.97 -6.26
C PHE A 194 8.03 1.06 -5.30
N SER A 195 8.02 -0.24 -5.62
CA SER A 195 8.67 -1.30 -4.86
C SER A 195 10.05 -1.67 -5.43
N GLY A 196 10.66 -2.72 -4.91
CA GLY A 196 11.90 -3.31 -5.42
C GLY A 196 11.89 -3.60 -6.93
N ILE A 197 10.71 -3.69 -7.56
CA ILE A 197 10.55 -3.90 -9.01
C ILE A 197 11.28 -2.81 -9.83
N VAL A 198 11.24 -1.54 -9.39
CA VAL A 198 11.90 -0.44 -10.11
C VAL A 198 13.42 -0.64 -10.23
N THR A 199 14.00 -1.44 -9.32
CA THR A 199 15.44 -1.72 -9.32
C THR A 199 15.87 -2.79 -10.34
N TYR A 200 14.92 -3.52 -10.94
CA TYR A 200 15.25 -4.62 -11.85
C TYR A 200 15.59 -4.11 -13.24
N LYS A 201 16.65 -4.66 -13.83
CA LYS A 201 17.16 -4.23 -15.16
C LYS A 201 16.12 -4.29 -16.28
N LYS A 202 15.12 -5.16 -16.17
CA LYS A 202 14.09 -5.37 -17.21
C LYS A 202 12.83 -4.51 -16.98
N SER A 203 12.71 -3.79 -15.86
CA SER A 203 11.54 -2.99 -15.52
C SER A 203 11.54 -1.59 -16.18
N LEU A 204 11.83 -1.56 -17.50
CA LEU A 204 12.03 -0.31 -18.22
C LEU A 204 10.80 0.61 -18.22
N ALA A 205 9.60 0.04 -18.36
CA ALA A 205 8.35 0.81 -18.33
C ALA A 205 8.13 1.47 -16.96
N VAL A 206 8.37 0.74 -15.86
CA VAL A 206 8.28 1.25 -14.48
C VAL A 206 9.30 2.36 -14.24
N GLN A 207 10.55 2.16 -14.68
CA GLN A 207 11.61 3.18 -14.58
C GLN A 207 11.27 4.44 -15.38
N GLU A 208 10.73 4.29 -16.58
CA GLU A 208 10.27 5.41 -17.40
C GLU A 208 9.11 6.15 -16.74
N THR A 209 8.13 5.42 -16.19
CA THR A 209 7.02 6.01 -15.43
C THR A 209 7.54 6.80 -14.23
N THR A 210 8.47 6.23 -13.45
CA THR A 210 9.08 6.90 -12.30
C THR A 210 9.80 8.19 -12.71
N ARG A 211 10.45 8.19 -13.88
CA ARG A 211 11.15 9.36 -14.44
C ARG A 211 10.19 10.47 -14.86
N LEU A 212 9.01 10.13 -15.39
CA LEU A 212 8.05 11.06 -15.99
C LEU A 212 7.03 11.62 -15.01
N LEU A 213 6.70 10.88 -13.94
CA LEU A 213 5.72 11.33 -12.95
C LEU A 213 6.14 12.63 -12.26
N PRO A 214 5.18 13.51 -11.94
CA PRO A 214 5.45 14.60 -10.99
C PRO A 214 5.97 14.05 -9.67
N LEU A 215 7.02 14.67 -9.11
CA LEU A 215 7.68 14.16 -7.89
C LEU A 215 6.71 14.04 -6.70
N ASN A 216 5.74 14.95 -6.60
CA ASN A 216 4.71 14.92 -5.56
C ASN A 216 3.67 13.80 -5.71
N LYS A 217 3.82 12.92 -6.72
CA LYS A 217 2.99 11.73 -6.95
C LYS A 217 3.71 10.42 -6.62
N ILE A 218 4.97 10.48 -6.25
CA ILE A 218 5.82 9.30 -6.02
C ILE A 218 5.86 8.97 -4.53
N LEU A 219 5.64 7.69 -4.22
CA LEU A 219 5.91 7.03 -2.95
C LEU A 219 6.91 5.90 -3.17
N ILE A 220 7.48 5.40 -2.09
CA ILE A 220 8.37 4.23 -2.08
C ILE A 220 7.90 3.21 -1.06
N GLU A 221 8.12 1.93 -1.38
CA GLU A 221 7.76 0.81 -0.54
C GLU A 221 8.69 -0.37 -0.73
N THR A 222 8.61 -1.34 0.17
CA THR A 222 9.32 -2.61 0.01
C THR A 222 8.43 -3.73 -0.51
N ASP A 223 7.19 -3.79 -0.07
CA ASP A 223 6.32 -4.96 -0.16
C ASP A 223 6.95 -6.19 0.56
N ALA A 224 7.71 -5.93 1.63
CA ALA A 224 8.39 -7.00 2.36
C ALA A 224 7.38 -7.97 3.00
N PRO A 225 7.69 -9.30 2.98
CA PRO A 225 8.98 -9.96 2.70
C PRO A 225 9.27 -10.21 1.21
N PHE A 226 8.43 -9.73 0.31
CA PHE A 226 8.51 -9.98 -1.13
C PHE A 226 9.39 -8.95 -1.85
N LEU A 227 9.59 -9.13 -3.15
CA LEU A 227 10.12 -8.16 -4.11
C LEU A 227 11.48 -7.55 -3.73
N SER A 228 12.39 -8.35 -3.13
CA SER A 228 13.73 -7.88 -2.76
C SER A 228 14.38 -7.09 -3.90
N PRO A 229 14.88 -5.86 -3.62
CA PRO A 229 15.59 -5.05 -4.61
C PRO A 229 16.77 -5.79 -5.25
N GLN A 230 17.16 -5.38 -6.48
CA GLN A 230 18.22 -6.03 -7.24
C GLN A 230 19.53 -6.16 -6.44
N ALA A 231 19.86 -5.20 -5.58
CA ALA A 231 21.08 -5.18 -4.77
C ALA A 231 21.14 -6.31 -3.73
N VAL A 232 19.97 -6.77 -3.26
CA VAL A 232 19.82 -7.82 -2.25
C VAL A 232 18.93 -8.96 -2.75
N ARG A 233 18.89 -9.17 -4.06
CA ARG A 233 18.04 -10.17 -4.68
C ARG A 233 18.38 -11.58 -4.19
N GLY A 234 17.33 -12.35 -3.86
CA GLY A 234 17.47 -13.71 -3.33
C GLY A 234 17.52 -13.79 -1.81
N THR A 235 17.43 -12.66 -1.11
CA THR A 235 17.21 -12.61 0.34
C THR A 235 15.74 -12.33 0.64
N ILE A 236 15.32 -12.56 1.88
CA ILE A 236 14.04 -12.06 2.38
C ILE A 236 14.10 -10.54 2.42
N ASN A 237 13.08 -9.87 1.86
CA ASN A 237 13.01 -8.42 1.89
C ASN A 237 12.60 -7.93 3.29
N GLU A 238 13.00 -6.71 3.63
CA GLU A 238 12.65 -6.05 4.90
C GLU A 238 12.51 -4.53 4.71
N PRO A 239 11.79 -3.81 5.59
CA PRO A 239 11.51 -2.37 5.43
C PRO A 239 12.75 -1.51 5.19
N ALA A 240 13.89 -1.85 5.79
CA ALA A 240 15.15 -1.12 5.61
C ALA A 240 15.65 -1.12 4.15
N ASN A 241 15.16 -2.01 3.32
CA ASN A 241 15.54 -2.10 1.91
C ASN A 241 14.84 -1.07 1.01
N VAL A 242 13.87 -0.30 1.51
CA VAL A 242 13.22 0.81 0.77
C VAL A 242 14.26 1.84 0.28
N ARG A 243 15.38 1.97 0.98
CA ARG A 243 16.52 2.83 0.56
C ARG A 243 17.04 2.51 -0.84
N TYR A 244 17.05 1.23 -1.25
CA TYR A 244 17.49 0.84 -2.60
C TYR A 244 16.51 1.28 -3.68
N VAL A 245 15.22 1.35 -3.36
CA VAL A 245 14.19 1.92 -4.23
C VAL A 245 14.45 3.41 -4.43
N LEU A 246 14.64 4.16 -3.33
CA LEU A 246 14.96 5.58 -3.39
C LEU A 246 16.22 5.86 -4.21
N GLU A 247 17.30 5.12 -4.02
CA GLU A 247 18.55 5.33 -4.75
C GLU A 247 18.37 5.16 -6.27
N ILE A 248 17.56 4.20 -6.71
CA ILE A 248 17.23 4.07 -8.13
C ILE A 248 16.41 5.26 -8.61
N ILE A 249 15.43 5.72 -7.85
CA ILE A 249 14.62 6.89 -8.21
C ILE A 249 15.51 8.14 -8.34
N LYS A 250 16.42 8.37 -7.40
CA LYS A 250 17.41 9.48 -7.49
C LYS A 250 18.24 9.39 -8.77
N ASN A 251 18.65 8.20 -9.18
CA ASN A 251 19.45 7.99 -10.40
C ASN A 251 18.64 8.15 -11.71
N LEU A 252 17.32 7.99 -11.67
CA LEU A 252 16.44 8.12 -12.84
C LEU A 252 16.00 9.58 -13.08
N ARG A 253 16.10 10.43 -12.07
CA ARG A 253 15.55 11.79 -12.09
C ARG A 253 16.66 12.83 -12.15
N THR A 254 16.27 14.08 -12.46
CA THR A 254 17.20 15.20 -12.63
C THR A 254 17.19 16.18 -11.46
N GLU A 255 16.20 16.06 -10.57
CA GLU A 255 16.11 16.89 -9.36
C GLU A 255 17.23 16.53 -8.37
N ASP A 256 17.52 17.42 -7.44
CA ASP A 256 18.49 17.16 -6.39
C ASP A 256 18.08 15.96 -5.51
N GLY A 257 19.02 15.09 -5.20
CA GLY A 257 18.75 13.86 -4.47
C GLY A 257 18.19 14.08 -3.06
N ALA A 258 18.56 15.18 -2.38
CA ALA A 258 18.02 15.53 -1.08
C ALA A 258 16.58 16.08 -1.20
N GLU A 259 16.29 16.82 -2.27
CA GLU A 259 14.93 17.26 -2.59
C GLU A 259 14.02 16.07 -2.89
N ILE A 260 14.47 15.12 -3.70
CA ILE A 260 13.71 13.89 -4.01
C ILE A 260 13.35 13.14 -2.72
N GLU A 261 14.33 12.90 -1.85
CA GLU A 261 14.11 12.22 -0.57
C GLU A 261 13.10 12.94 0.30
N LYS A 262 13.27 14.26 0.46
CA LYS A 262 12.37 15.11 1.26
C LYS A 262 10.93 15.05 0.72
N VAL A 263 10.74 15.27 -0.58
CA VAL A 263 9.40 15.33 -1.17
C VAL A 263 8.71 13.97 -1.10
N ILE A 264 9.41 12.86 -1.33
CA ILE A 264 8.83 11.50 -1.21
C ILE A 264 8.41 11.22 0.23
N TYR A 265 9.21 11.60 1.22
CA TYR A 265 8.83 11.47 2.62
C TYR A 265 7.59 12.31 2.96
N GLU A 266 7.56 13.58 2.56
CA GLU A 266 6.41 14.48 2.75
C GLU A 266 5.14 13.96 2.03
N ASN A 267 5.28 13.35 0.84
CA ASN A 267 4.17 12.70 0.15
C ASN A 267 3.57 11.55 0.99
N SER A 268 4.42 10.75 1.62
CA SER A 268 4.00 9.62 2.45
C SER A 268 3.22 10.09 3.66
N LEU A 269 3.71 11.12 4.36
CA LEU A 269 3.01 11.74 5.48
C LEU A 269 1.66 12.32 5.04
N ARG A 270 1.66 13.06 3.94
CA ARG A 270 0.46 13.72 3.40
C ARG A 270 -0.63 12.74 3.02
N VAL A 271 -0.31 11.65 2.31
CA VAL A 271 -1.32 10.70 1.83
C VAL A 271 -1.97 9.93 2.98
N TYR A 272 -1.21 9.62 4.02
CA TYR A 272 -1.70 8.94 5.22
C TYR A 272 -2.27 9.90 6.28
N GLY A 273 -2.14 11.22 6.08
CA GLY A 273 -2.62 12.22 7.05
C GLY A 273 -1.85 12.22 8.36
N ILE A 274 -0.57 11.86 8.32
CA ILE A 274 0.34 11.79 9.47
C ILE A 274 1.01 13.15 9.68
N GLN A 275 1.08 13.57 10.94
CA GLN A 275 1.83 14.76 11.36
C GLN A 275 3.12 14.27 12.03
N ASP A 276 4.27 14.73 11.54
CA ASP A 276 5.61 14.40 12.07
C ASP A 276 6.10 15.48 13.04
#